data_3f8294750d36dd9a8157b389dae0fc2d
#
_entry.id   3f8294750d36dd9a8157b389dae0fc2d
#
_cell.length_a   1.000
_cell.length_b   1.000
_cell.length_c   1.000
_cell.angle_alpha   90.00
_cell.angle_beta   90.00
_cell.angle_gamma   90.00
#
_symmetry.space_group_name_H-M   'P 1'
#
loop_
_entity.id
_entity.type
_entity.pdbx_description
1 polymer ?
#
loop_
_entity_poly.entity_id
_entity_poly.type
_entity_poly.pdbx_seq_one_letter_code
_entity_poly.pdbx_strand_id
1 'polypeptide(L)'
;LIGDERLPVQTVVFGLDATPALVREAVRLHAQLIVTHHPLIFNPLRRIHYADPIGQAVSQIVENRMSLIAAHTNWDKAEGGVGDSLAAALGLEQVRSADGYLRVGRLPSPMAPEAFCALVAERLGMRPQLYGHGEETIETVAVAGGAYGEATVQASQAGAQAFVVGEI
;
A
#
# COMPACT_ATOMS: atom_id res chain seq x y z
N LEU A 1 6.92 -8.58 12.58
CA LEU A 1 6.22 -9.72 13.16
C LEU A 1 6.33 -9.71 14.68
N ILE A 2 5.21 -9.82 15.36
CA ILE A 2 5.14 -10.06 16.82
C ILE A 2 4.27 -11.31 17.01
N GLY A 3 4.63 -12.19 17.95
CA GLY A 3 3.81 -13.33 18.34
C GLY A 3 4.47 -14.68 18.11
N ASP A 4 3.66 -15.73 18.18
CA ASP A 4 4.06 -17.14 18.03
C ASP A 4 3.21 -17.78 16.91
N GLU A 5 3.87 -18.27 15.87
CA GLU A 5 3.23 -18.89 14.69
C GLU A 5 2.47 -20.19 14.99
N ARG A 6 2.70 -20.77 16.19
CA ARG A 6 2.03 -22.00 16.62
C ARG A 6 0.69 -21.77 17.31
N LEU A 7 0.36 -20.51 17.62
CA LEU A 7 -0.90 -20.20 18.29
C LEU A 7 -2.09 -20.35 17.32
N PRO A 8 -3.17 -21.00 17.74
CA PRO A 8 -4.36 -21.11 16.91
C PRO A 8 -5.02 -19.74 16.74
N VAL A 9 -5.48 -19.46 15.52
CA VAL A 9 -6.15 -18.21 15.15
C VAL A 9 -7.58 -18.51 14.73
N GLN A 10 -8.55 -17.86 15.38
CA GLN A 10 -9.97 -17.91 15.05
C GLN A 10 -10.50 -16.55 14.61
N THR A 11 -10.01 -15.47 15.25
CA THR A 11 -10.42 -14.10 14.95
C THR A 11 -9.21 -13.29 14.49
N VAL A 12 -9.36 -12.63 13.34
CA VAL A 12 -8.34 -11.76 12.73
C VAL A 12 -8.90 -10.35 12.60
N VAL A 13 -8.10 -9.35 12.98
CA VAL A 13 -8.41 -7.94 12.76
C VAL A 13 -7.47 -7.39 11.70
N PHE A 14 -8.03 -6.68 10.72
CA PHE A 14 -7.27 -6.05 9.64
C PHE A 14 -7.24 -4.53 9.81
N GLY A 15 -6.14 -3.91 9.44
CA GLY A 15 -6.00 -2.46 9.42
C GLY A 15 -4.87 -2.01 8.50
N LEU A 16 -4.84 -0.71 8.19
CA LEU A 16 -3.73 -0.12 7.46
C LEU A 16 -2.50 0.00 8.39
N ASP A 17 -2.73 0.52 9.60
CA ASP A 17 -1.72 0.77 10.63
C ASP A 17 -2.08 0.07 11.93
N ALA A 18 -1.08 -0.47 12.64
CA ALA A 18 -1.25 -1.03 13.98
C ALA A 18 -1.31 0.07 15.05
N THR A 19 -2.29 0.97 14.94
CA THR A 19 -2.50 2.04 15.91
C THR A 19 -2.93 1.47 17.27
N PRO A 20 -2.71 2.21 18.40
CA PRO A 20 -3.25 1.81 19.70
C PRO A 20 -4.78 1.62 19.69
N ALA A 21 -5.49 2.33 18.82
CA ALA A 21 -6.94 2.17 18.67
C ALA A 21 -7.30 0.82 18.02
N LEU A 22 -6.62 0.44 16.94
CA LEU A 22 -6.80 -0.87 16.30
C LEU A 22 -6.48 -2.01 17.25
N VAL A 23 -5.38 -1.88 18.00
CA VAL A 23 -4.96 -2.90 18.97
C VAL A 23 -5.99 -3.05 20.09
N ARG A 24 -6.52 -1.94 20.65
CA ARG A 24 -7.60 -2.00 21.64
C ARG A 24 -8.86 -2.68 21.09
N GLU A 25 -9.21 -2.42 19.83
CA GLU A 25 -10.35 -3.07 19.19
C GLU A 25 -10.11 -4.59 19.03
N ALA A 26 -8.89 -4.98 18.64
CA ALA A 26 -8.50 -6.38 18.57
C ALA A 26 -8.61 -7.09 19.95
N VAL A 27 -8.19 -6.41 21.02
CA VAL A 27 -8.37 -6.90 22.41
C VAL A 27 -9.85 -7.07 22.73
N ARG A 28 -10.68 -6.07 22.43
CA ARG A 28 -12.15 -6.11 22.66
C ARG A 28 -12.83 -7.27 21.93
N LEU A 29 -12.35 -7.59 20.72
CA LEU A 29 -12.85 -8.68 19.90
C LEU A 29 -12.23 -10.04 20.23
N HIS A 30 -11.37 -10.13 21.24
CA HIS A 30 -10.59 -11.32 21.57
C HIS A 30 -9.87 -11.92 20.35
N ALA A 31 -9.34 -11.07 19.50
CA ALA A 31 -8.58 -11.49 18.32
C ALA A 31 -7.25 -12.11 18.71
N GLN A 32 -6.81 -13.10 17.96
CA GLN A 32 -5.50 -13.72 18.13
C GLN A 32 -4.46 -13.17 17.16
N LEU A 33 -4.91 -12.58 16.05
CA LEU A 33 -4.04 -12.06 15.00
C LEU A 33 -4.51 -10.68 14.55
N ILE A 34 -3.54 -9.77 14.41
CA ILE A 34 -3.71 -8.49 13.73
C ILE A 34 -2.89 -8.55 12.44
N VAL A 35 -3.49 -8.20 11.32
CA VAL A 35 -2.80 -8.06 10.03
C VAL A 35 -2.88 -6.61 9.61
N THR A 36 -1.74 -5.98 9.40
CA THR A 36 -1.67 -4.60 8.92
C THR A 36 -0.88 -4.52 7.61
N HIS A 37 -1.07 -3.46 6.86
CA HIS A 37 -0.20 -3.16 5.73
C HIS A 37 1.13 -2.58 6.23
N HIS A 38 1.08 -1.49 6.97
CA HIS A 38 2.28 -0.87 7.50
C HIS A 38 2.82 -1.63 8.73
N PRO A 39 4.14 -1.84 8.82
CA PRO A 39 4.74 -2.47 9.98
C PRO A 39 4.70 -1.55 11.21
N LEU A 40 4.24 -2.07 12.35
CA LEU A 40 4.29 -1.35 13.63
C LEU A 40 5.73 -0.99 14.03
N ILE A 41 6.66 -1.90 13.77
CA ILE A 41 8.08 -1.72 14.04
C ILE A 41 8.81 -1.64 12.71
N PHE A 42 8.99 -0.43 12.17
CA PHE A 42 9.75 -0.22 10.94
C PHE A 42 11.26 -0.21 11.19
N ASN A 43 11.68 0.52 12.23
CA ASN A 43 13.06 0.55 12.68
C ASN A 43 13.21 -0.24 14.00
N PRO A 44 14.35 -0.92 14.24
CA PRO A 44 14.56 -1.66 15.48
C PRO A 44 14.33 -0.81 16.73
N LEU A 45 13.50 -1.29 17.65
CA LEU A 45 13.22 -0.61 18.90
C LEU A 45 14.40 -0.77 19.85
N ARG A 46 14.88 0.34 20.41
CA ARG A 46 15.89 0.35 21.48
C ARG A 46 15.26 0.28 22.88
N ARG A 47 13.99 0.66 22.98
CA ARG A 47 13.20 0.64 24.22
C ARG A 47 11.72 0.49 23.89
N ILE A 48 10.96 -0.03 24.84
CA ILE A 48 9.50 -0.02 24.82
C ILE A 48 9.06 0.91 25.96
N HIS A 49 8.40 2.00 25.62
CA HIS A 49 7.93 2.99 26.58
C HIS A 49 6.41 3.13 26.48
N TYR A 50 5.70 2.92 27.57
CA TYR A 50 4.23 2.86 27.57
C TYR A 50 3.52 4.20 27.22
N ALA A 51 4.23 5.33 27.29
CA ALA A 51 3.68 6.60 26.85
C ALA A 51 3.78 6.79 25.31
N ASP A 52 4.60 6.01 24.62
CA ASP A 52 4.75 6.10 23.16
C ASP A 52 3.71 5.22 22.48
N PRO A 53 3.10 5.65 21.35
CA PRO A 53 2.08 4.87 20.65
C PRO A 53 2.56 3.46 20.26
N ILE A 54 3.80 3.33 19.78
CA ILE A 54 4.40 2.03 19.43
C ILE A 54 4.55 1.16 20.69
N GLY A 55 5.06 1.73 21.79
CA GLY A 55 5.22 1.03 23.06
C GLY A 55 3.88 0.55 23.62
N GLN A 56 2.83 1.37 23.52
CA GLN A 56 1.47 0.98 23.92
C GLN A 56 0.94 -0.19 23.08
N ALA A 57 1.08 -0.11 21.77
CA ALA A 57 0.60 -1.16 20.86
C ALA A 57 1.37 -2.48 21.11
N VAL A 58 2.71 -2.43 21.19
CA VAL A 58 3.54 -3.62 21.45
C VAL A 58 3.17 -4.26 22.79
N SER A 59 3.05 -3.47 23.86
CA SER A 59 2.69 -3.99 25.21
C SER A 59 1.34 -4.68 25.19
N GLN A 60 0.30 -4.05 24.62
CA GLN A 60 -1.03 -4.63 24.56
C GLN A 60 -1.05 -5.93 23.73
N ILE A 61 -0.33 -5.99 22.61
CA ILE A 61 -0.22 -7.19 21.79
C ILE A 61 0.39 -8.34 22.61
N VAL A 62 1.50 -8.07 23.31
CA VAL A 62 2.21 -9.07 24.10
C VAL A 62 1.40 -9.51 25.33
N GLU A 63 0.82 -8.57 26.08
CA GLU A 63 0.02 -8.83 27.28
C GLU A 63 -1.21 -9.69 26.97
N ASN A 64 -1.83 -9.48 25.79
CA ASN A 64 -3.00 -10.24 25.36
C ASN A 64 -2.66 -11.47 24.49
N ARG A 65 -1.37 -11.83 24.39
CA ARG A 65 -0.88 -12.98 23.61
C ARG A 65 -1.36 -12.98 22.15
N MET A 66 -1.52 -11.80 21.57
CA MET A 66 -1.87 -11.65 20.17
C MET A 66 -0.62 -11.72 19.29
N SER A 67 -0.83 -12.07 18.04
CA SER A 67 0.19 -11.98 16.99
C SER A 67 -0.10 -10.79 16.09
N LEU A 68 0.96 -10.18 15.51
CA LEU A 68 0.84 -9.13 14.50
C LEU A 68 1.74 -9.44 13.31
N ILE A 69 1.16 -9.38 12.13
CA ILE A 69 1.83 -9.54 10.84
C ILE A 69 1.65 -8.26 10.03
N ALA A 70 2.73 -7.73 9.45
CA ALA A 70 2.65 -6.69 8.45
C ALA A 70 2.82 -7.31 7.04
N ALA A 71 1.79 -7.13 6.19
CA ALA A 71 1.80 -7.48 4.78
C ALA A 71 2.08 -6.20 3.97
N HIS A 72 3.34 -5.79 3.92
CA HIS A 72 3.81 -4.54 3.35
C HIS A 72 4.25 -4.72 1.88
N THR A 73 5.50 -4.48 1.57
CA THR A 73 6.06 -4.57 0.21
C THR A 73 5.86 -5.96 -0.45
N ASN A 74 5.78 -7.02 0.35
CA ASN A 74 5.44 -8.35 -0.15
C ASN A 74 4.01 -8.40 -0.71
N TRP A 75 3.06 -7.67 -0.13
CA TRP A 75 1.70 -7.53 -0.63
C TRP A 75 1.61 -6.57 -1.82
N ASP A 76 2.39 -5.49 -1.81
CA ASP A 76 2.48 -4.58 -2.96
C ASP A 76 2.91 -5.30 -4.24
N LYS A 77 3.85 -6.23 -4.11
CA LYS A 77 4.44 -7.01 -5.21
C LYS A 77 3.61 -8.22 -5.63
N ALA A 78 2.77 -8.72 -4.75
CA ALA A 78 2.01 -9.93 -5.01
C ALA A 78 1.08 -9.79 -6.21
N GLU A 79 0.84 -10.89 -6.91
CA GLU A 79 -0.24 -10.98 -7.89
C GLU A 79 -1.59 -10.78 -7.19
N GLY A 80 -2.43 -9.90 -7.72
CA GLY A 80 -3.67 -9.46 -7.09
C GLY A 80 -3.47 -8.53 -5.88
N GLY A 81 -2.24 -8.12 -5.59
CA GLY A 81 -1.90 -7.20 -4.51
C GLY A 81 -2.20 -5.73 -4.83
N VAL A 82 -1.53 -4.82 -4.10
CA VAL A 82 -1.82 -3.37 -4.18
C VAL A 82 -1.57 -2.82 -5.58
N GLY A 83 -0.44 -3.20 -6.24
CA GLY A 83 -0.13 -2.72 -7.57
C GLY A 83 -1.18 -3.12 -8.61
N ASP A 84 -1.63 -4.37 -8.58
CA ASP A 84 -2.66 -4.87 -9.50
C ASP A 84 -4.03 -4.26 -9.19
N SER A 85 -4.35 -4.07 -7.90
CA SER A 85 -5.59 -3.41 -7.47
C SER A 85 -5.64 -1.95 -7.91
N LEU A 86 -4.52 -1.24 -7.83
CA LEU A 86 -4.40 0.15 -8.29
C LEU A 86 -4.58 0.25 -9.81
N ALA A 87 -3.92 -0.64 -10.56
CA ALA A 87 -4.10 -0.71 -12.02
C ALA A 87 -5.56 -1.00 -12.40
N ALA A 88 -6.21 -1.94 -11.71
CA ALA A 88 -7.62 -2.27 -11.93
C ALA A 88 -8.55 -1.10 -11.56
N ALA A 89 -8.30 -0.40 -10.47
CA ALA A 89 -9.07 0.78 -10.06
C ALA A 89 -9.03 1.88 -11.12
N LEU A 90 -7.89 2.08 -11.79
CA LEU A 90 -7.73 3.02 -12.88
C LEU A 90 -8.27 2.49 -14.24
N GLY A 91 -8.73 1.24 -14.29
CA GLY A 91 -9.25 0.62 -15.50
C GLY A 91 -8.18 0.31 -16.54
N LEU A 92 -6.94 0.06 -16.12
CA LEU A 92 -5.86 -0.30 -17.03
C LEU A 92 -6.04 -1.71 -17.57
N GLU A 93 -5.80 -1.87 -18.84
CA GLU A 93 -5.82 -3.14 -19.57
C GLU A 93 -4.38 -3.63 -19.85
N GLN A 94 -4.24 -4.92 -20.18
CA GLN A 94 -2.96 -5.53 -20.54
C GLN A 94 -1.86 -5.27 -19.50
N VAL A 95 -2.24 -5.32 -18.22
CA VAL A 95 -1.34 -5.02 -17.09
C VAL A 95 -0.22 -6.04 -17.01
N ARG A 96 1.01 -5.57 -16.87
CA ARG A 96 2.20 -6.40 -16.65
C ARG A 96 3.06 -5.83 -15.52
N SER A 97 3.81 -6.68 -14.85
CA SER A 97 4.85 -6.25 -13.93
C SER A 97 6.11 -5.82 -14.69
N ALA A 98 6.71 -4.70 -14.31
CA ALA A 98 7.98 -4.23 -14.89
C ALA A 98 9.21 -4.63 -14.04
N ASP A 99 9.08 -4.57 -12.69
CA ASP A 99 10.18 -4.86 -11.75
C ASP A 99 9.72 -5.67 -10.52
N GLY A 100 8.50 -6.21 -10.56
CA GLY A 100 7.84 -6.88 -9.45
C GLY A 100 7.02 -5.94 -8.57
N TYR A 101 7.33 -4.64 -8.52
CA TYR A 101 6.58 -3.63 -7.77
C TYR A 101 5.75 -2.73 -8.70
N LEU A 102 6.37 -2.25 -9.77
CA LEU A 102 5.75 -1.40 -10.78
C LEU A 102 4.81 -2.22 -11.67
N ARG A 103 3.57 -1.75 -11.84
CA ARG A 103 2.65 -2.26 -12.85
C ARG A 103 2.55 -1.28 -13.99
N VAL A 104 2.53 -1.78 -15.21
CA VAL A 104 2.36 -0.99 -16.44
C VAL A 104 1.21 -1.56 -17.23
N GLY A 105 0.28 -0.71 -17.63
CA GLY A 105 -0.90 -1.09 -18.42
C GLY A 105 -1.31 0.01 -19.38
N ARG A 106 -2.36 -0.24 -20.16
CA ARG A 106 -2.89 0.70 -21.16
C ARG A 106 -4.25 1.21 -20.74
N LEU A 107 -4.51 2.47 -21.00
CA LEU A 107 -5.88 3.01 -20.95
C LEU A 107 -6.72 2.42 -22.09
N PRO A 108 -8.01 2.17 -21.86
CA PRO A 108 -8.92 1.72 -22.95
C PRO A 108 -8.97 2.68 -24.13
N SER A 109 -8.74 3.96 -23.87
CA SER A 109 -8.62 5.00 -24.90
C SER A 109 -7.60 6.04 -24.45
N PRO A 110 -6.75 6.52 -25.37
CA PRO A 110 -5.81 7.59 -25.08
C PRO A 110 -6.53 8.87 -24.64
N MET A 111 -5.94 9.62 -23.70
CA MET A 111 -6.53 10.87 -23.19
C MET A 111 -5.47 11.92 -22.86
N ALA A 112 -5.88 13.19 -22.79
CA ALA A 112 -5.03 14.29 -22.39
C ALA A 112 -4.65 14.18 -20.89
N PRO A 113 -3.51 14.74 -20.45
CA PRO A 113 -3.06 14.69 -19.05
C PRO A 113 -4.09 15.19 -18.04
N GLU A 114 -4.81 16.27 -18.36
CA GLU A 114 -5.84 16.83 -17.47
C GLU A 114 -7.03 15.88 -17.33
N ALA A 115 -7.44 15.22 -18.40
CA ALA A 115 -8.50 14.22 -18.36
C ALA A 115 -8.06 12.98 -17.58
N PHE A 116 -6.80 12.58 -17.70
CA PHE A 116 -6.24 11.49 -16.91
C PHE A 116 -6.19 11.86 -15.42
N CYS A 117 -5.77 13.09 -15.06
CA CYS A 117 -5.83 13.56 -13.66
C CYS A 117 -7.26 13.53 -13.10
N ALA A 118 -8.26 13.92 -13.91
CA ALA A 118 -9.65 13.84 -13.50
C ALA A 118 -10.10 12.38 -13.27
N LEU A 119 -9.70 11.46 -14.15
CA LEU A 119 -9.95 10.02 -13.99
C LEU A 119 -9.34 9.49 -12.69
N VAL A 120 -8.06 9.82 -12.42
CA VAL A 120 -7.38 9.42 -11.18
C VAL A 120 -8.13 9.95 -9.96
N ALA A 121 -8.54 11.23 -10.00
CA ALA A 121 -9.28 11.86 -8.91
C ALA A 121 -10.63 11.15 -8.65
N GLU A 122 -11.37 10.84 -9.69
CA GLU A 122 -12.64 10.11 -9.61
C GLU A 122 -12.46 8.69 -9.06
N ARG A 123 -11.49 7.95 -9.61
CA ARG A 123 -11.31 6.53 -9.30
C ARG A 123 -10.69 6.28 -7.94
N LEU A 124 -9.79 7.17 -7.50
CA LEU A 124 -9.08 7.01 -6.22
C LEU A 124 -9.64 7.90 -5.10
N GLY A 125 -10.63 8.74 -5.38
CA GLY A 125 -11.27 9.60 -4.39
C GLY A 125 -10.36 10.69 -3.83
N MET A 126 -9.28 11.05 -4.54
CA MET A 126 -8.30 12.05 -4.11
C MET A 126 -7.79 12.86 -5.32
N ARG A 127 -7.53 14.15 -5.10
CA ARG A 127 -6.99 15.01 -6.16
C ARG A 127 -5.49 14.77 -6.32
N PRO A 128 -5.03 14.26 -7.48
CA PRO A 128 -3.60 14.08 -7.73
C PRO A 128 -2.91 15.43 -7.95
N GLN A 129 -1.62 15.47 -7.66
CA GLN A 129 -0.73 16.54 -8.10
C GLN A 129 -0.07 16.11 -9.41
N LEU A 130 -0.14 16.96 -10.43
CA LEU A 130 0.49 16.71 -11.72
C LEU A 130 1.88 17.34 -11.75
N TYR A 131 2.88 16.53 -12.05
CA TYR A 131 4.25 16.96 -12.28
C TYR A 131 4.64 16.65 -13.73
N GLY A 132 5.25 17.61 -14.39
CA GLY A 132 5.71 17.48 -15.77
C GLY A 132 4.87 18.32 -16.76
N HIS A 133 5.32 18.33 -17.99
CA HIS A 133 4.68 19.03 -19.09
C HIS A 133 4.36 18.00 -20.17
N GLY A 134 3.12 17.55 -20.23
CA GLY A 134 2.66 16.64 -21.27
C GLY A 134 1.86 17.40 -22.31
N GLU A 135 2.40 17.58 -23.51
CA GLU A 135 1.61 17.91 -24.68
C GLU A 135 1.05 16.64 -25.35
N GLU A 136 1.47 15.48 -24.85
CA GLU A 136 1.19 14.18 -25.43
C GLU A 136 -0.03 13.52 -24.79
N THR A 137 -0.68 12.72 -25.61
CA THR A 137 -1.78 11.87 -25.18
C THR A 137 -1.24 10.72 -24.34
N ILE A 138 -1.83 10.47 -23.18
CA ILE A 138 -1.50 9.35 -22.31
C ILE A 138 -2.27 8.11 -22.81
N GLU A 139 -1.55 7.05 -23.09
CA GLU A 139 -2.09 5.75 -23.43
C GLU A 139 -1.56 4.66 -22.50
N THR A 140 -0.26 4.68 -22.22
CA THR A 140 0.41 3.72 -21.33
C THR A 140 0.70 4.36 -19.98
N VAL A 141 0.28 3.71 -18.92
CA VAL A 141 0.37 4.20 -17.54
C VAL A 141 1.13 3.21 -16.71
N ALA A 142 2.07 3.71 -15.91
CA ALA A 142 2.69 2.98 -14.83
C ALA A 142 2.01 3.33 -13.50
N VAL A 143 1.90 2.36 -12.60
CA VAL A 143 1.36 2.57 -11.25
C VAL A 143 2.21 1.87 -10.21
N ALA A 144 2.34 2.48 -9.03
CA ALA A 144 2.93 1.87 -7.84
C ALA A 144 2.25 2.40 -6.57
N GLY A 145 2.09 1.56 -5.57
CA GLY A 145 1.60 1.98 -4.25
C GLY A 145 2.68 2.67 -3.42
N GLY A 146 2.26 3.47 -2.42
CA GLY A 146 3.17 4.09 -1.45
C GLY A 146 4.17 5.07 -2.04
N ALA A 147 5.35 5.17 -1.40
CA ALA A 147 6.46 6.04 -1.80
C ALA A 147 7.41 5.28 -2.73
N TYR A 148 7.34 5.54 -4.01
CA TYR A 148 8.19 4.91 -5.04
C TYR A 148 8.53 5.87 -6.19
N GLY A 149 8.71 7.17 -5.88
CA GLY A 149 9.01 8.21 -6.87
C GLY A 149 10.31 7.96 -7.64
N GLU A 150 11.29 7.28 -7.04
CA GLU A 150 12.54 6.87 -7.69
C GLU A 150 12.33 5.96 -8.90
N ALA A 151 11.18 5.29 -9.02
CA ALA A 151 10.85 4.45 -10.17
C ALA A 151 10.43 5.24 -11.42
N THR A 152 10.44 6.55 -11.41
CA THR A 152 10.06 7.39 -12.56
C THR A 152 10.86 7.03 -13.83
N VAL A 153 12.17 6.77 -13.69
CA VAL A 153 13.01 6.36 -14.81
C VAL A 153 12.61 4.99 -15.33
N GLN A 154 12.36 4.03 -14.45
CA GLN A 154 11.92 2.68 -14.81
C GLN A 154 10.54 2.70 -15.47
N ALA A 155 9.62 3.52 -14.99
CA ALA A 155 8.31 3.73 -15.61
C ALA A 155 8.43 4.25 -17.05
N SER A 156 9.28 5.26 -17.27
CA SER A 156 9.57 5.79 -18.60
C SER A 156 10.22 4.74 -19.52
N GLN A 157 11.21 3.99 -19.03
CA GLN A 157 11.85 2.91 -19.79
C GLN A 157 10.89 1.77 -20.13
N ALA A 158 9.87 1.56 -19.32
CA ALA A 158 8.81 0.60 -19.59
C ALA A 158 7.77 1.12 -20.61
N GLY A 159 7.93 2.35 -21.12
CA GLY A 159 7.10 2.98 -22.12
C GLY A 159 5.89 3.73 -21.56
N ALA A 160 5.85 4.01 -20.26
CA ALA A 160 4.76 4.76 -19.66
C ALA A 160 4.89 6.26 -19.96
N GLN A 161 3.80 6.90 -20.36
CA GLN A 161 3.67 8.34 -20.53
C GLN A 161 3.19 9.03 -19.26
N ALA A 162 2.57 8.27 -18.35
CA ALA A 162 2.21 8.74 -17.02
C ALA A 162 2.60 7.71 -15.96
N PHE A 163 2.98 8.21 -14.77
CA PHE A 163 3.24 7.37 -13.61
C PHE A 163 2.42 7.85 -12.42
N VAL A 164 1.56 6.97 -11.89
CA VAL A 164 0.75 7.24 -10.70
C VAL A 164 1.40 6.56 -9.51
N VAL A 165 1.74 7.35 -8.50
CA VAL A 165 2.40 6.89 -7.29
C VAL A 165 1.84 7.66 -6.08
N GLY A 166 1.86 7.05 -4.91
CA GLY A 166 1.32 7.67 -3.70
C GLY A 166 2.17 8.84 -3.21
N GLU A 167 3.50 8.72 -3.29
CA GLU A 167 4.45 9.73 -2.81
C GLU A 167 5.74 9.69 -3.65
N ILE A 168 6.33 10.88 -3.89
CA ILE A 168 7.55 11.08 -4.68
C ILE A 168 8.72 11.39 -3.75
#